data_5f96e8b7c43de0e01c73e5f6ad4e17bb
#
_entry.id   5f96e8b7c43de0e01c73e5f6ad4e17bb
#
_cell.length_a   1.000
_cell.length_b   1.000
_cell.length_c   1.000
_cell.angle_alpha   90.00
_cell.angle_beta   90.00
_cell.angle_gamma   90.00
#
_symmetry.space_group_name_H-M   'P 1'
#
loop_
_entity.id
_entity.type
_entity.pdbx_description
1 polymer ?
#
loop_
_entity_poly.entity_id
_entity_poly.type
_entity_poly.pdbx_seq_one_letter_code
_entity_poly.pdbx_strand_id
1 'polypeptide(L)'
;MLAVPARRYRLGHDYRDTGSLANPSDEFLGWINMPGSGMRNMGGIRALKFVALDAPVVAAIVLVTDERSAGSASNPWDDLVDIPRGRIVYWGDAKFDPKRTVDGFPGNRALRDAFNQVLDGQVALVPPILHFSKRTTGVLRFNGLCVLDRLELTWFEDHGRPVHNYRAHLTILDEEFVDVSWLHSRMGSTAKAELARKGPHAWRRYQDGVIDRLRVWAPLVRTTSSQLPPAGSSDATVLAQLVDLTPTGFEAAVVSLFRELDEVRHNITRTRPTGDGGFDFVGSFTLPPPIQYEIPFLGEAKRYARTTAVGPKDVSRLVARLTRGQYGIFVTTSYFTKQTQEEVLEDRYPTTLVAGSDLVRIMREMRIAKASTISASWLRSVQDDVDAPLKSVRRAAESEEPYES
;
A
#
# COMPACT_ATOMS: atom_id res chain seq x y z
N MET A 1 19.19 -34.85 20.94
CA MET A 1 18.87 -33.41 20.96
C MET A 1 17.81 -33.17 19.90
N LEU A 2 16.58 -32.85 20.28
CA LEU A 2 15.58 -32.41 19.33
C LEU A 2 16.05 -31.05 18.76
N ALA A 3 16.18 -30.97 17.44
CA ALA A 3 16.56 -29.71 16.78
C ALA A 3 15.53 -28.65 17.11
N VAL A 4 15.98 -27.53 17.70
CA VAL A 4 15.11 -26.36 17.90
C VAL A 4 14.61 -25.94 16.53
N PRO A 5 13.29 -25.83 16.31
CA PRO A 5 12.77 -25.47 15.00
C PRO A 5 13.34 -24.10 14.57
N ALA A 6 13.75 -24.01 13.32
CA ALA A 6 14.32 -22.79 12.77
C ALA A 6 13.31 -21.65 12.91
N ARG A 7 13.69 -20.57 13.62
CA ARG A 7 12.88 -19.35 13.73
C ARG A 7 12.92 -18.61 12.40
N ARG A 8 11.76 -18.43 11.78
CA ARG A 8 11.65 -17.70 10.51
C ARG A 8 10.35 -16.91 10.43
N TYR A 9 10.41 -15.73 9.86
CA TYR A 9 9.22 -14.96 9.50
C TYR A 9 8.75 -15.37 8.14
N ARG A 10 7.46 -15.71 8.02
CA ARG A 10 6.80 -16.07 6.77
C ARG A 10 5.85 -14.95 6.35
N LEU A 11 5.91 -14.56 5.10
CA LEU A 11 5.05 -13.56 4.49
C LEU A 11 3.56 -13.84 4.78
N GLY A 12 2.84 -12.83 5.25
CA GLY A 12 1.41 -12.90 5.55
C GLY A 12 1.03 -13.65 6.84
N HIS A 13 2.00 -14.16 7.64
CA HIS A 13 1.73 -14.84 8.91
C HIS A 13 1.74 -13.86 10.09
N ASP A 14 0.96 -14.24 11.10
CA ASP A 14 0.81 -13.50 12.35
C ASP A 14 1.78 -14.03 13.41
N TYR A 15 2.39 -13.12 14.18
CA TYR A 15 3.38 -13.40 15.22
C TYR A 15 2.98 -12.73 16.53
N ARG A 16 3.22 -13.42 17.64
CA ARG A 16 2.91 -12.91 18.97
C ARG A 16 3.87 -11.78 19.37
N ASP A 17 3.29 -10.66 19.80
CA ASP A 17 3.97 -9.51 20.40
C ASP A 17 3.55 -9.40 21.87
N THR A 18 4.44 -9.75 22.78
CA THR A 18 4.20 -9.63 24.23
C THR A 18 4.59 -8.28 24.78
N GLY A 19 5.20 -7.43 23.95
CA GLY A 19 5.76 -6.14 24.36
C GLY A 19 7.08 -6.25 25.13
N SER A 20 7.61 -7.46 25.33
CA SER A 20 8.83 -7.69 26.10
C SER A 20 9.89 -8.41 25.27
N LEU A 21 11.02 -7.74 25.03
CA LEU A 21 12.19 -8.31 24.34
C LEU A 21 12.79 -9.52 25.08
N ALA A 22 12.61 -9.61 26.39
CA ALA A 22 13.14 -10.68 27.23
C ALA A 22 12.20 -11.90 27.34
N ASN A 23 10.97 -11.80 26.82
CA ASN A 23 10.00 -12.89 26.92
C ASN A 23 10.27 -13.95 25.84
N PRO A 24 10.59 -15.20 26.21
CA PRO A 24 10.88 -16.27 25.23
C PRO A 24 9.69 -16.61 24.33
N SER A 25 8.46 -16.30 24.75
CA SER A 25 7.24 -16.52 23.98
C SER A 25 6.91 -15.37 23.00
N ASP A 26 7.71 -14.32 22.98
CA ASP A 26 7.62 -13.25 22.01
C ASP A 26 8.19 -13.72 20.68
N GLU A 27 7.33 -13.89 19.68
CA GLU A 27 7.71 -14.36 18.34
C GLU A 27 8.13 -13.21 17.43
N PHE A 28 7.85 -11.99 17.84
CA PHE A 28 8.21 -10.78 17.10
C PHE A 28 9.63 -10.34 17.46
N LEU A 29 9.78 -9.42 18.41
CA LEU A 29 11.10 -8.89 18.77
C LEU A 29 11.94 -9.87 19.61
N GLY A 30 11.29 -10.76 20.37
CA GLY A 30 11.99 -11.77 21.18
C GLY A 30 12.78 -12.78 20.34
N TRP A 31 12.37 -13.02 19.10
CA TRP A 31 13.15 -13.86 18.19
C TRP A 31 14.37 -13.14 17.61
N ILE A 32 14.21 -11.87 17.21
CA ILE A 32 15.26 -11.10 16.52
C ILE A 32 16.24 -10.43 17.50
N ASN A 33 15.80 -10.19 18.74
CA ASN A 33 16.64 -9.54 19.74
C ASN A 33 17.82 -10.42 20.15
N MET A 34 18.99 -9.81 20.20
CA MET A 34 20.23 -10.42 20.74
C MET A 34 20.81 -9.54 21.84
N PRO A 35 21.48 -10.14 22.84
CA PRO A 35 22.23 -9.36 23.83
C PRO A 35 23.19 -8.37 23.14
N GLY A 36 23.15 -7.11 23.55
CA GLY A 36 23.97 -6.06 22.97
C GLY A 36 23.46 -5.43 21.69
N SER A 37 22.28 -5.87 21.15
CA SER A 37 21.71 -5.30 19.91
C SER A 37 21.28 -3.84 20.02
N GLY A 38 21.19 -3.30 21.24
CA GLY A 38 20.70 -1.93 21.47
C GLY A 38 19.25 -1.69 21.04
N MET A 39 18.53 -2.75 20.68
CA MET A 39 17.14 -2.64 20.24
C MET A 39 16.23 -2.24 21.41
N ARG A 40 15.31 -1.31 21.13
CA ARG A 40 14.30 -0.89 22.10
C ARG A 40 12.92 -1.20 21.53
N ASN A 41 12.02 -1.68 22.38
CA ASN A 41 10.61 -1.88 22.00
C ASN A 41 9.83 -0.56 22.10
N MET A 42 10.25 0.44 21.35
CA MET A 42 9.64 1.77 21.32
C MET A 42 9.61 2.33 19.91
N GLY A 43 8.49 2.98 19.57
CA GLY A 43 8.30 3.61 18.27
C GLY A 43 8.00 2.64 17.12
N GLY A 44 7.78 3.17 15.94
CA GLY A 44 7.50 2.41 14.70
C GLY A 44 8.77 1.89 14.03
N ILE A 45 9.91 2.58 14.19
CA ILE A 45 11.21 2.26 13.56
C ILE A 45 12.19 1.74 14.59
N ARG A 46 12.66 0.51 14.42
CA ARG A 46 13.58 -0.16 15.34
C ARG A 46 14.81 -0.65 14.57
N ALA A 47 15.98 -0.08 14.88
CA ALA A 47 17.24 -0.49 14.27
C ALA A 47 17.96 -1.52 15.17
N LEU A 48 18.32 -2.66 14.58
CA LEU A 48 19.24 -3.62 15.18
C LEU A 48 20.66 -3.10 14.98
N LYS A 49 21.28 -2.66 16.08
CA LYS A 49 22.64 -2.10 16.04
C LYS A 49 23.63 -3.05 16.68
N PHE A 50 24.84 -3.07 16.17
CA PHE A 50 25.99 -3.71 16.81
C PHE A 50 27.22 -2.86 16.55
N VAL A 51 28.25 -3.07 17.34
CA VAL A 51 29.53 -2.37 17.18
C VAL A 51 30.47 -3.31 16.41
N ALA A 52 30.89 -2.87 15.21
CA ALA A 52 31.90 -3.54 14.41
C ALA A 52 33.04 -2.58 14.12
N LEU A 53 34.27 -2.98 14.42
CA LEU A 53 35.46 -2.18 14.10
C LEU A 53 35.34 -0.71 14.56
N ASP A 54 34.92 -0.49 15.78
CA ASP A 54 34.75 0.81 16.44
C ASP A 54 33.64 1.73 15.88
N ALA A 55 32.80 1.24 14.96
CA ALA A 55 31.66 1.97 14.45
C ALA A 55 30.35 1.20 14.65
N PRO A 56 29.25 1.88 15.00
CA PRO A 56 27.93 1.23 15.05
C PRO A 56 27.44 0.90 13.64
N VAL A 57 27.09 -0.35 13.42
CA VAL A 57 26.49 -0.86 12.18
C VAL A 57 25.04 -1.27 12.44
N VAL A 58 24.16 -0.97 11.49
CA VAL A 58 22.76 -1.43 11.52
C VAL A 58 22.64 -2.76 10.77
N ALA A 59 22.37 -3.84 11.49
CA ALA A 59 22.22 -5.17 10.90
C ALA A 59 20.89 -5.35 10.18
N ALA A 60 19.82 -4.76 10.72
CA ALA A 60 18.48 -4.76 10.13
C ALA A 60 17.66 -3.58 10.71
N ILE A 61 16.62 -3.18 10.00
CA ILE A 61 15.61 -2.24 10.47
C ILE A 61 14.27 -2.97 10.52
N VAL A 62 13.55 -2.83 11.63
CA VAL A 62 12.18 -3.34 11.77
C VAL A 62 11.22 -2.16 11.78
N LEU A 63 10.26 -2.16 10.86
CA LEU A 63 9.21 -1.17 10.76
C LEU A 63 7.88 -1.79 11.19
N VAL A 64 7.08 -1.02 11.94
CA VAL A 64 5.76 -1.45 12.40
C VAL A 64 4.74 -0.36 12.09
N THR A 65 3.80 -0.66 11.20
CA THR A 65 2.60 0.15 10.99
C THR A 65 1.52 -0.27 11.99
N ASP A 66 1.07 0.65 12.83
CA ASP A 66 -0.09 0.41 13.71
C ASP A 66 -1.37 0.89 13.02
N GLU A 67 -2.03 -0.01 12.30
CA GLU A 67 -3.26 0.27 11.55
C GLU A 67 -4.44 0.70 12.45
N ARG A 68 -4.38 0.41 13.76
CA ARG A 68 -5.45 0.75 14.73
C ARG A 68 -5.46 2.22 15.11
N SER A 69 -4.30 2.84 15.11
CA SER A 69 -4.10 4.21 15.57
C SER A 69 -3.68 5.17 14.46
N ALA A 70 -3.60 4.70 13.21
CA ALA A 70 -3.22 5.52 12.07
C ALA A 70 -4.11 6.78 11.96
N GLY A 71 -3.49 7.95 11.77
CA GLY A 71 -4.17 9.25 11.71
C GLY A 71 -4.68 9.78 13.05
N SER A 72 -4.40 9.11 14.18
CA SER A 72 -4.72 9.64 15.53
C SER A 72 -3.68 10.66 15.99
N ALA A 73 -4.01 11.43 17.04
CA ALA A 73 -3.07 12.38 17.65
C ALA A 73 -1.75 11.73 18.13
N SER A 74 -1.79 10.46 18.55
CA SER A 74 -0.61 9.70 18.97
C SER A 74 0.17 9.09 17.80
N ASN A 75 -0.49 8.89 16.66
CA ASN A 75 0.06 8.30 15.43
C ASN A 75 -0.49 9.05 14.21
N PRO A 76 0.01 10.27 13.93
CA PRO A 76 -0.54 11.15 12.90
C PRO A 76 -0.15 10.71 11.47
N TRP A 77 0.59 9.63 11.32
CA TRP A 77 1.08 9.15 10.04
C TRP A 77 0.11 8.17 9.39
N ASP A 78 0.01 8.27 8.07
CA ASP A 78 -0.78 7.40 7.22
C ASP A 78 0.19 6.54 6.39
N ASP A 79 0.67 5.45 7.00
CA ASP A 79 1.45 4.46 6.27
C ASP A 79 0.58 3.73 5.26
N LEU A 80 1.13 3.45 4.09
CA LEU A 80 0.48 2.67 3.06
C LEU A 80 1.13 1.30 2.93
N VAL A 81 0.34 0.23 3.04
CA VAL A 81 0.80 -1.15 2.87
C VAL A 81 0.04 -1.81 1.72
N ASP A 82 0.68 -1.92 0.55
CA ASP A 82 0.11 -2.52 -0.66
C ASP A 82 0.84 -3.82 -1.01
N ILE A 83 0.49 -4.88 -0.28
CA ILE A 83 1.09 -6.22 -0.46
C ILE A 83 0.92 -6.74 -1.90
N PRO A 84 -0.28 -6.65 -2.54
CA PRO A 84 -0.46 -7.13 -3.90
C PRO A 84 0.51 -6.53 -4.93
N ARG A 85 0.92 -5.27 -4.74
CA ARG A 85 1.87 -4.60 -5.62
C ARG A 85 3.30 -4.61 -5.09
N GLY A 86 3.54 -5.23 -3.95
CA GLY A 86 4.86 -5.28 -3.32
C GLY A 86 5.38 -3.90 -2.93
N ARG A 87 4.53 -3.00 -2.43
CA ARG A 87 4.87 -1.61 -2.10
C ARG A 87 4.45 -1.24 -0.67
N ILE A 88 5.31 -0.47 -0.02
CA ILE A 88 5.00 0.16 1.27
C ILE A 88 5.46 1.61 1.20
N VAL A 89 4.65 2.53 1.71
CA VAL A 89 5.07 3.90 2.00
C VAL A 89 4.99 4.09 3.50
N TYR A 90 6.14 4.34 4.13
CA TYR A 90 6.27 4.40 5.57
C TYR A 90 6.73 5.79 6.01
N TRP A 91 6.07 6.35 7.02
CA TRP A 91 6.44 7.63 7.57
C TRP A 91 7.54 7.50 8.65
N GLY A 92 8.44 8.45 8.67
CA GLY A 92 9.43 8.58 9.72
C GLY A 92 8.82 8.90 11.09
N ASP A 93 9.66 8.93 12.13
CA ASP A 93 9.25 9.09 13.52
C ASP A 93 9.29 10.55 14.04
N ALA A 94 9.49 11.56 13.17
CA ALA A 94 9.50 12.95 13.56
C ALA A 94 8.12 13.42 14.03
N LYS A 95 8.10 14.08 15.19
CA LYS A 95 6.96 14.82 15.75
C LYS A 95 7.40 16.26 16.02
N PHE A 96 6.43 17.13 16.29
CA PHE A 96 6.78 18.50 16.63
C PHE A 96 7.70 18.54 17.86
N ASP A 97 8.92 19.01 17.64
CA ASP A 97 9.90 19.30 18.68
C ASP A 97 10.74 20.50 18.21
N PRO A 98 10.63 21.68 18.83
CA PRO A 98 11.35 22.89 18.39
C PRO A 98 12.88 22.77 18.54
N LYS A 99 13.36 21.75 19.27
CA LYS A 99 14.79 21.54 19.52
C LYS A 99 15.41 20.48 18.59
N ARG A 100 14.59 19.82 17.73
CA ARG A 100 15.07 18.73 16.87
C ARG A 100 14.81 19.03 15.42
N THR A 101 15.81 18.72 14.59
CA THR A 101 15.66 18.62 13.15
C THR A 101 15.03 17.26 12.78
N VAL A 102 14.66 17.07 11.53
CA VAL A 102 14.16 15.79 11.01
C VAL A 102 15.12 14.64 11.30
N ASP A 103 16.43 14.87 11.24
CA ASP A 103 17.49 13.89 11.53
C ASP A 103 17.80 13.75 13.03
N GLY A 104 17.23 14.59 13.87
CA GLY A 104 17.33 14.48 15.33
C GLY A 104 16.59 13.26 15.89
N PHE A 105 15.66 12.67 15.11
CA PHE A 105 14.90 11.49 15.49
C PHE A 105 15.65 10.22 15.09
N PRO A 106 15.84 9.25 16.03
CA PRO A 106 16.67 8.08 15.78
C PRO A 106 16.19 7.18 14.63
N GLY A 107 14.88 7.03 14.44
CA GLY A 107 14.31 6.25 13.34
C GLY A 107 14.54 6.92 11.99
N ASN A 108 14.30 8.22 11.89
CA ASN A 108 14.59 9.01 10.70
C ASN A 108 16.05 8.92 10.31
N ARG A 109 16.95 9.01 11.29
CA ARG A 109 18.39 8.87 11.05
C ARG A 109 18.74 7.50 10.50
N ALA A 110 18.14 6.43 11.04
CA ALA A 110 18.38 5.08 10.55
C ALA A 110 17.93 4.90 9.09
N LEU A 111 16.77 5.46 8.70
CA LEU A 111 16.29 5.44 7.32
C LEU A 111 17.21 6.25 6.38
N ARG A 112 17.59 7.46 6.80
CA ARG A 112 18.50 8.31 6.02
C ARG A 112 19.85 7.64 5.81
N ASP A 113 20.45 7.09 6.87
CA ASP A 113 21.75 6.46 6.80
C ASP A 113 21.71 5.21 5.91
N ALA A 114 20.62 4.41 5.97
CA ALA A 114 20.39 3.29 5.07
C ALA A 114 20.27 3.74 3.61
N PHE A 115 19.56 4.86 3.35
CA PHE A 115 19.40 5.40 2.01
C PHE A 115 20.73 5.97 1.45
N ASN A 116 21.52 6.64 2.28
CA ASN A 116 22.85 7.11 1.88
C ASN A 116 23.75 5.95 1.47
N GLN A 117 23.68 4.80 2.16
CA GLN A 117 24.43 3.60 1.75
C GLN A 117 24.01 3.09 0.37
N VAL A 118 22.72 3.22 0.01
CA VAL A 118 22.24 2.90 -1.35
C VAL A 118 22.82 3.88 -2.37
N LEU A 119 22.77 5.18 -2.10
CA LEU A 119 23.28 6.23 -2.99
C LEU A 119 24.81 6.12 -3.19
N ASP A 120 25.54 5.75 -2.14
CA ASP A 120 26.99 5.58 -2.17
C ASP A 120 27.41 4.24 -2.82
N GLY A 121 26.47 3.42 -3.31
CA GLY A 121 26.74 2.10 -3.88
C GLY A 121 27.25 1.07 -2.87
N GLN A 122 27.10 1.33 -1.56
CA GLN A 122 27.54 0.44 -0.48
C GLN A 122 26.49 -0.64 -0.17
N VAL A 123 25.94 -1.29 -1.20
CA VAL A 123 24.78 -2.20 -1.11
C VAL A 123 24.98 -3.32 -0.08
N ALA A 124 26.22 -3.81 0.10
CA ALA A 124 26.54 -4.84 1.11
C ALA A 124 26.26 -4.36 2.56
N LEU A 125 26.37 -3.06 2.83
CA LEU A 125 26.13 -2.48 4.15
C LEU A 125 24.68 -2.09 4.38
N VAL A 126 23.89 -1.95 3.31
CA VAL A 126 22.45 -1.60 3.43
C VAL A 126 21.76 -2.60 4.35
N PRO A 127 21.06 -2.13 5.40
CA PRO A 127 20.31 -3.03 6.27
C PRO A 127 19.06 -3.54 5.57
N PRO A 128 18.75 -4.85 5.66
CA PRO A 128 17.42 -5.34 5.28
C PRO A 128 16.35 -4.71 6.17
N ILE A 129 15.21 -4.42 5.59
CA ILE A 129 14.06 -3.85 6.29
C ILE A 129 12.99 -4.93 6.41
N LEU A 130 12.54 -5.21 7.63
CA LEU A 130 11.43 -6.11 7.90
C LEU A 130 10.21 -5.27 8.25
N HIS A 131 9.12 -5.46 7.54
CA HIS A 131 7.89 -4.72 7.80
C HIS A 131 6.82 -5.59 8.43
N PHE A 132 6.17 -5.04 9.46
CA PHE A 132 5.06 -5.66 10.17
C PHE A 132 3.87 -4.69 10.29
N SER A 133 2.65 -5.23 10.32
CA SER A 133 1.41 -4.49 10.61
C SER A 133 0.77 -4.96 11.90
N LYS A 134 0.33 -4.02 12.73
CA LYS A 134 -0.40 -4.27 13.97
C LYS A 134 -1.88 -3.96 13.76
N ARG A 135 -2.69 -5.02 13.60
CA ARG A 135 -4.15 -4.93 13.44
C ARG A 135 -4.90 -5.18 14.73
N THR A 136 -4.34 -6.03 15.59
CA THR A 136 -4.89 -6.39 16.89
C THR A 136 -3.82 -6.28 17.97
N THR A 137 -4.23 -6.13 19.24
CA THR A 137 -3.29 -6.09 20.35
C THR A 137 -2.61 -7.46 20.51
N GLY A 138 -1.29 -7.46 20.70
CA GLY A 138 -0.50 -8.66 20.96
C GLY A 138 -0.19 -9.52 19.72
N VAL A 139 -0.56 -9.06 18.51
CA VAL A 139 -0.29 -9.78 17.27
C VAL A 139 0.20 -8.84 16.18
N LEU A 140 1.25 -9.21 15.49
CA LEU A 140 1.84 -8.52 14.36
C LEU A 140 1.90 -9.43 13.14
N ARG A 141 1.43 -8.93 12.00
CA ARG A 141 1.53 -9.63 10.71
C ARG A 141 2.82 -9.24 10.01
N PHE A 142 3.59 -10.22 9.58
CA PHE A 142 4.78 -9.98 8.76
C PHE A 142 4.38 -9.71 7.30
N ASN A 143 4.71 -8.52 6.81
CA ASN A 143 4.38 -8.07 5.46
C ASN A 143 5.52 -8.26 4.46
N GLY A 144 6.70 -8.68 4.91
CA GLY A 144 7.79 -9.09 4.04
C GLY A 144 9.13 -8.42 4.33
N LEU A 145 10.13 -8.91 3.60
CA LEU A 145 11.46 -8.34 3.51
C LEU A 145 11.44 -7.20 2.48
N CYS A 146 11.92 -6.04 2.87
CA CYS A 146 11.85 -4.84 2.05
C CYS A 146 13.23 -4.23 1.78
N VAL A 147 13.31 -3.49 0.69
CA VAL A 147 14.41 -2.58 0.36
C VAL A 147 13.89 -1.15 0.21
N LEU A 148 14.75 -0.18 0.50
CA LEU A 148 14.41 1.23 0.42
C LEU A 148 14.72 1.76 -0.98
N ASP A 149 13.69 2.08 -1.76
CA ASP A 149 13.83 2.59 -3.13
C ASP A 149 14.05 4.10 -3.17
N ARG A 150 13.33 4.82 -2.32
CA ARG A 150 13.35 6.29 -2.28
C ARG A 150 13.06 6.78 -0.87
N LEU A 151 13.75 7.84 -0.47
CA LEU A 151 13.48 8.58 0.76
C LEU A 151 13.11 10.02 0.39
N GLU A 152 11.88 10.41 0.66
CA GLU A 152 11.32 11.72 0.34
C GLU A 152 11.29 12.56 1.61
N LEU A 153 11.90 13.75 1.59
CA LEU A 153 11.69 14.75 2.62
C LEU A 153 10.38 15.49 2.34
N THR A 154 9.44 15.43 3.25
CA THR A 154 8.12 16.04 3.13
C THR A 154 7.72 16.67 4.46
N TRP A 155 6.48 17.14 4.56
CA TRP A 155 5.96 17.68 5.81
C TRP A 155 4.55 17.14 6.07
N PHE A 156 4.16 17.13 7.31
CA PHE A 156 2.80 16.85 7.77
C PHE A 156 2.43 17.84 8.89
N GLU A 157 1.16 17.84 9.29
CA GLU A 157 0.68 18.68 10.37
C GLU A 157 0.56 17.86 11.66
N ASP A 158 1.27 18.27 12.70
CA ASP A 158 1.19 17.72 14.04
C ASP A 158 0.61 18.80 14.99
N HIS A 159 -0.62 18.56 15.49
CA HIS A 159 -1.34 19.52 16.36
C HIS A 159 -1.37 20.96 15.79
N GLY A 160 -1.71 21.10 14.52
CA GLY A 160 -1.79 22.41 13.84
C GLY A 160 -0.45 23.03 13.47
N ARG A 161 0.67 22.29 13.58
CA ARG A 161 2.02 22.78 13.28
C ARG A 161 2.67 21.96 12.17
N PRO A 162 3.30 22.62 11.18
CA PRO A 162 4.02 21.90 10.13
C PRO A 162 5.29 21.23 10.69
N VAL A 163 5.47 19.96 10.41
CA VAL A 163 6.64 19.17 10.82
C VAL A 163 7.24 18.50 9.59
N HIS A 164 8.53 18.70 9.38
CA HIS A 164 9.25 17.95 8.36
C HIS A 164 9.46 16.50 8.79
N ASN A 165 9.23 15.57 7.88
CA ASN A 165 9.45 14.16 8.12
C ASN A 165 9.87 13.45 6.83
N TYR A 166 10.38 12.24 6.95
CA TYR A 166 10.66 11.38 5.81
C TYR A 166 9.44 10.50 5.46
N ARG A 167 9.27 10.28 4.16
CA ARG A 167 8.45 9.19 3.61
C ARG A 167 9.39 8.21 2.92
N ALA A 168 9.47 7.02 3.46
CA ALA A 168 10.27 5.93 2.92
C ALA A 168 9.40 5.10 1.97
N HIS A 169 9.79 5.05 0.70
CA HIS A 169 9.17 4.20 -0.31
C HIS A 169 9.95 2.90 -0.37
N LEU A 170 9.25 1.81 -0.08
CA LEU A 170 9.85 0.48 0.05
C LEU A 170 9.29 -0.45 -1.01
N THR A 171 10.15 -1.28 -1.57
CA THR A 171 9.75 -2.45 -2.35
C THR A 171 9.82 -3.69 -1.45
N ILE A 172 8.72 -4.46 -1.40
CA ILE A 172 8.71 -5.79 -0.79
C ILE A 172 9.36 -6.74 -1.79
N LEU A 173 10.37 -7.47 -1.33
CA LEU A 173 11.04 -8.49 -2.13
C LEU A 173 10.18 -9.75 -2.22
N ASP A 174 10.26 -10.46 -3.35
CA ASP A 174 9.58 -11.73 -3.58
C ASP A 174 10.30 -12.87 -2.83
N GLU A 175 10.08 -12.88 -1.52
CA GLU A 175 10.69 -13.81 -0.59
C GLU A 175 9.66 -14.29 0.45
N GLU A 176 9.37 -15.60 0.44
CA GLU A 176 8.35 -16.15 1.34
C GLU A 176 8.82 -16.20 2.80
N PHE A 177 10.11 -16.41 3.03
CA PHE A 177 10.65 -16.62 4.38
C PHE A 177 11.88 -15.77 4.65
N VAL A 178 12.01 -15.30 5.89
CA VAL A 178 13.21 -14.65 6.41
C VAL A 178 13.69 -15.42 7.64
N ASP A 179 14.83 -16.07 7.54
CA ASP A 179 15.44 -16.77 8.66
C ASP A 179 16.03 -15.79 9.67
N VAL A 180 15.65 -15.91 10.94
CA VAL A 180 16.16 -15.07 12.02
C VAL A 180 17.66 -15.28 12.22
N SER A 181 18.15 -16.50 11.99
CA SER A 181 19.58 -16.83 12.04
C SER A 181 20.42 -16.05 11.04
N TRP A 182 19.85 -15.71 9.87
CA TRP A 182 20.51 -14.83 8.93
C TRP A 182 20.67 -13.41 9.48
N LEU A 183 19.61 -12.86 10.07
CA LEU A 183 19.66 -11.52 10.69
C LEU A 183 20.70 -11.48 11.83
N HIS A 184 20.76 -12.53 12.65
CA HIS A 184 21.78 -12.67 13.69
C HIS A 184 23.21 -12.79 13.13
N SER A 185 23.39 -13.51 12.01
CA SER A 185 24.71 -13.62 11.38
C SER A 185 25.23 -12.26 10.87
N ARG A 186 24.33 -11.36 10.47
CA ARG A 186 24.68 -9.99 10.09
C ARG A 186 25.23 -9.17 11.27
N MET A 187 24.76 -9.41 12.48
CA MET A 187 25.23 -8.73 13.68
C MET A 187 26.65 -9.15 14.09
N GLY A 188 27.07 -10.38 13.73
CA GLY A 188 28.41 -10.90 14.03
C GLY A 188 29.44 -10.71 12.92
N SER A 189 29.01 -10.23 11.74
CA SER A 189 29.89 -10.18 10.56
C SER A 189 30.57 -8.82 10.45
N THR A 190 31.89 -8.82 10.40
CA THR A 190 32.73 -7.63 10.20
C THR A 190 33.15 -7.45 8.75
N ALA A 191 33.04 -8.50 7.91
CA ALA A 191 33.47 -8.49 6.53
C ALA A 191 32.32 -8.17 5.57
N LYS A 192 32.45 -7.10 4.77
CA LYS A 192 31.48 -6.71 3.73
C LYS A 192 31.13 -7.88 2.79
N ALA A 193 32.10 -8.69 2.42
CA ALA A 193 31.92 -9.85 1.55
C ALA A 193 31.02 -10.94 2.16
N GLU A 194 31.02 -11.12 3.48
CA GLU A 194 30.13 -12.06 4.16
C GLU A 194 28.69 -11.54 4.25
N LEU A 195 28.53 -10.22 4.48
CA LEU A 195 27.23 -9.57 4.49
C LEU A 195 26.54 -9.67 3.12
N ALA A 196 27.31 -9.57 2.03
CA ALA A 196 26.81 -9.64 0.66
C ALA A 196 26.40 -11.08 0.24
N ARG A 197 27.06 -12.11 0.74
CA ARG A 197 26.88 -13.49 0.26
C ARG A 197 25.79 -14.29 0.99
N LYS A 198 25.35 -13.81 2.15
CA LYS A 198 24.37 -14.48 3.00
C LYS A 198 23.01 -13.80 2.86
N GLY A 199 21.95 -14.58 2.90
CA GLY A 199 20.58 -14.07 2.92
C GLY A 199 19.65 -14.83 1.99
N PRO A 200 18.37 -14.47 2.01
CA PRO A 200 17.37 -15.00 1.11
C PRO A 200 17.73 -14.75 -0.37
N HIS A 201 17.11 -15.50 -1.26
CA HIS A 201 17.43 -15.43 -2.69
C HIS A 201 17.22 -14.02 -3.26
N ALA A 202 16.05 -13.43 -3.01
CA ALA A 202 15.72 -12.09 -3.51
C ALA A 202 16.62 -10.99 -2.91
N TRP A 203 17.09 -11.16 -1.65
CA TRP A 203 18.07 -10.25 -1.04
C TRP A 203 19.43 -10.28 -1.75
N ARG A 204 19.92 -11.46 -2.10
CA ARG A 204 21.19 -11.59 -2.83
C ARG A 204 21.11 -10.95 -4.21
N ARG A 205 19.99 -11.17 -4.92
CA ARG A 205 19.75 -10.53 -6.21
C ARG A 205 19.68 -9.00 -6.11
N TYR A 206 19.07 -8.48 -5.04
CA TYR A 206 19.10 -7.05 -4.77
C TYR A 206 20.53 -6.52 -4.65
N GLN A 207 21.41 -7.25 -3.97
CA GLN A 207 22.81 -6.86 -3.85
C GLN A 207 23.58 -6.92 -5.19
N ASP A 208 23.12 -7.74 -6.11
CA ASP A 208 23.61 -7.82 -7.50
C ASP A 208 22.91 -6.80 -8.43
N GLY A 209 22.13 -5.87 -7.89
CA GLY A 209 21.44 -4.81 -8.65
C GLY A 209 20.09 -5.22 -9.26
N VAL A 210 19.54 -6.37 -8.90
CA VAL A 210 18.25 -6.85 -9.40
C VAL A 210 17.20 -6.86 -8.31
N ILE A 211 16.12 -6.10 -8.48
CA ILE A 211 15.00 -6.05 -7.53
C ILE A 211 13.90 -6.99 -8.00
N ASP A 212 13.81 -8.15 -7.35
CA ASP A 212 12.67 -9.05 -7.50
C ASP A 212 11.55 -8.59 -6.57
N ARG A 213 10.66 -7.74 -7.10
CA ARG A 213 9.52 -7.23 -6.36
C ARG A 213 8.46 -8.30 -6.21
N LEU A 214 7.93 -8.45 -4.99
CA LEU A 214 6.74 -9.26 -4.73
C LEU A 214 5.59 -8.79 -5.64
N ARG A 215 5.03 -9.73 -6.39
CA ARG A 215 3.83 -9.53 -7.19
C ARG A 215 2.87 -10.68 -6.92
N VAL A 216 1.79 -10.38 -6.26
CA VAL A 216 0.73 -11.35 -6.10
C VAL A 216 -0.13 -11.33 -7.37
N TRP A 217 0.28 -12.13 -8.34
CA TRP A 217 -0.39 -12.23 -9.65
C TRP A 217 -1.74 -12.93 -9.59
N ALA A 218 -1.92 -13.84 -8.65
CA ALA A 218 -3.23 -14.41 -8.40
C ALA A 218 -4.03 -13.38 -7.61
N PRO A 219 -5.13 -12.88 -8.15
CA PRO A 219 -6.07 -12.09 -7.38
C PRO A 219 -6.56 -12.99 -6.26
N LEU A 220 -6.11 -12.73 -5.05
CA LEU A 220 -6.57 -13.46 -3.87
C LEU A 220 -8.02 -13.11 -3.63
N VAL A 221 -8.85 -14.12 -3.41
CA VAL A 221 -10.18 -13.92 -2.86
C VAL A 221 -10.03 -13.27 -1.48
N ARG A 222 -10.41 -12.00 -1.39
CA ARG A 222 -10.25 -11.18 -0.20
C ARG A 222 -11.36 -11.45 0.79
N THR A 223 -11.03 -11.50 2.08
CA THR A 223 -12.05 -11.53 3.14
C THR A 223 -12.78 -10.19 3.21
N THR A 224 -13.99 -10.16 3.79
CA THR A 224 -14.74 -8.91 4.02
C THR A 224 -13.90 -7.91 4.85
N SER A 225 -13.20 -8.40 5.87
CA SER A 225 -12.36 -7.55 6.73
C SER A 225 -11.15 -6.95 6.02
N SER A 226 -10.66 -7.55 4.93
CA SER A 226 -9.56 -6.98 4.13
C SER A 226 -10.06 -6.02 3.04
N GLN A 227 -11.36 -6.03 2.75
CA GLN A 227 -11.99 -5.15 1.78
C GLN A 227 -12.57 -3.87 2.39
N LEU A 228 -12.69 -3.82 3.72
CA LEU A 228 -13.25 -2.68 4.45
C LEU A 228 -12.26 -2.17 5.49
N PRO A 229 -12.14 -0.85 5.68
CA PRO A 229 -11.33 -0.32 6.78
C PRO A 229 -11.81 -0.85 8.14
N PRO A 230 -10.93 -1.05 9.12
CA PRO A 230 -11.32 -1.43 10.48
C PRO A 230 -12.34 -0.44 11.06
N ALA A 231 -13.37 -0.96 11.73
CA ALA A 231 -14.38 -0.11 12.38
C ALA A 231 -13.71 0.84 13.40
N GLY A 232 -14.11 2.11 13.41
CA GLY A 232 -13.58 3.13 14.31
C GLY A 232 -12.21 3.69 13.89
N SER A 233 -11.63 3.23 12.79
CA SER A 233 -10.38 3.80 12.25
C SER A 233 -10.65 5.14 11.52
N SER A 234 -9.60 5.94 11.32
CA SER A 234 -9.66 7.14 10.48
C SER A 234 -10.11 6.82 9.06
N ASP A 235 -9.68 5.67 8.53
CA ASP A 235 -10.07 5.19 7.20
C ASP A 235 -11.56 4.83 7.13
N ALA A 236 -12.14 4.27 8.20
CA ALA A 236 -13.57 4.04 8.26
C ALA A 236 -14.37 5.37 8.24
N THR A 237 -13.83 6.43 8.87
CA THR A 237 -14.42 7.76 8.84
C THR A 237 -14.32 8.41 7.46
N VAL A 238 -13.20 8.21 6.76
CA VAL A 238 -13.06 8.67 5.36
C VAL A 238 -14.06 7.94 4.46
N LEU A 239 -14.18 6.62 4.58
CA LEU A 239 -15.14 5.84 3.80
C LEU A 239 -16.58 6.25 4.07
N ALA A 240 -16.92 6.57 5.32
CA ALA A 240 -18.26 7.04 5.69
C ALA A 240 -18.64 8.33 4.95
N GLN A 241 -17.71 9.28 4.76
CA GLN A 241 -17.96 10.49 3.99
C GLN A 241 -18.32 10.20 2.52
N LEU A 242 -17.77 9.14 1.92
CA LEU A 242 -18.18 8.69 0.58
C LEU A 242 -19.56 8.03 0.59
N VAL A 243 -19.90 7.30 1.65
CA VAL A 243 -21.24 6.69 1.83
C VAL A 243 -22.31 7.77 2.02
N ASP A 244 -21.97 8.91 2.59
CA ASP A 244 -22.91 10.03 2.82
C ASP A 244 -23.22 10.84 1.54
N LEU A 245 -22.44 10.67 0.47
CA LEU A 245 -22.74 11.28 -0.83
C LEU A 245 -24.06 10.71 -1.40
N THR A 246 -24.69 11.44 -2.29
CA THR A 246 -25.80 10.89 -3.12
C THR A 246 -25.25 9.80 -4.07
N PRO A 247 -26.05 8.90 -4.63
CA PRO A 247 -25.59 7.94 -5.65
C PRO A 247 -24.82 8.64 -6.80
N THR A 248 -25.39 9.68 -7.37
CA THR A 248 -24.77 10.48 -8.45
C THR A 248 -23.51 11.20 -7.95
N GLY A 249 -23.50 11.66 -6.70
CA GLY A 249 -22.32 12.24 -6.06
C GLY A 249 -21.19 11.21 -5.90
N PHE A 250 -21.50 9.97 -5.60
CA PHE A 250 -20.50 8.90 -5.53
C PHE A 250 -19.93 8.55 -6.90
N GLU A 251 -20.77 8.48 -7.95
CA GLU A 251 -20.31 8.31 -9.34
C GLU A 251 -19.33 9.44 -9.75
N ALA A 252 -19.67 10.70 -9.45
CA ALA A 252 -18.82 11.83 -9.70
C ALA A 252 -17.51 11.75 -8.89
N ALA A 253 -17.59 11.34 -7.63
CA ALA A 253 -16.42 11.14 -6.78
C ALA A 253 -15.46 10.08 -7.34
N VAL A 254 -15.99 8.97 -7.85
CA VAL A 254 -15.18 7.92 -8.50
C VAL A 254 -14.49 8.49 -9.75
N VAL A 255 -15.20 9.19 -10.62
CA VAL A 255 -14.61 9.80 -11.82
C VAL A 255 -13.54 10.83 -11.45
N SER A 256 -13.81 11.72 -10.49
CA SER A 256 -12.85 12.71 -10.01
C SER A 256 -11.61 12.05 -9.39
N LEU A 257 -11.78 10.93 -8.66
CA LEU A 257 -10.67 10.17 -8.10
C LEU A 257 -9.78 9.56 -9.19
N PHE A 258 -10.37 8.99 -10.24
CA PHE A 258 -9.62 8.40 -11.34
C PHE A 258 -8.93 9.45 -12.21
N ARG A 259 -9.43 10.70 -12.28
CA ARG A 259 -8.76 11.82 -12.96
C ARG A 259 -7.44 12.23 -12.32
N GLU A 260 -7.24 11.92 -11.06
CA GLU A 260 -5.96 12.16 -10.38
C GLU A 260 -4.86 11.17 -10.79
N LEU A 261 -5.22 10.07 -11.46
CA LEU A 261 -4.27 9.11 -12.01
C LEU A 261 -3.72 9.64 -13.34
N ASP A 262 -2.40 9.76 -13.46
CA ASP A 262 -1.74 10.29 -14.66
C ASP A 262 -2.12 9.48 -15.94
N GLU A 263 -2.31 8.18 -15.78
CA GLU A 263 -2.67 7.26 -16.86
C GLU A 263 -4.11 7.44 -17.39
N VAL A 264 -4.97 8.15 -16.64
CA VAL A 264 -6.41 8.29 -16.96
C VAL A 264 -6.82 9.75 -17.14
N ARG A 265 -6.09 10.69 -16.54
CA ARG A 265 -6.41 12.11 -16.28
C ARG A 265 -7.38 12.80 -17.25
N HIS A 266 -7.24 12.60 -18.55
CA HIS A 266 -8.05 13.31 -19.56
C HIS A 266 -9.09 12.43 -20.25
N ASN A 267 -9.09 11.14 -19.99
CA ASN A 267 -9.84 10.14 -20.75
C ASN A 267 -10.90 9.43 -19.91
N ILE A 268 -11.57 10.15 -18.99
CA ILE A 268 -12.68 9.58 -18.20
C ILE A 268 -13.85 10.55 -18.12
N THR A 269 -15.06 10.02 -18.29
CA THR A 269 -16.29 10.80 -18.20
C THR A 269 -17.43 9.97 -17.59
N ARG A 270 -18.36 10.65 -16.89
CA ARG A 270 -19.62 10.05 -16.45
C ARG A 270 -20.56 9.85 -17.62
N THR A 271 -21.35 8.80 -17.56
CA THR A 271 -22.42 8.51 -18.52
C THR A 271 -23.78 9.01 -18.01
N ARG A 272 -24.78 9.09 -18.91
CA ARG A 272 -26.15 9.44 -18.51
C ARG A 272 -26.85 8.28 -17.85
N PRO A 273 -27.69 8.50 -16.80
CA PRO A 273 -28.38 7.42 -16.08
C PRO A 273 -29.39 6.63 -16.91
N THR A 274 -29.82 7.14 -18.07
CA THR A 274 -30.89 6.56 -18.88
C THR A 274 -30.45 6.38 -20.33
N GLY A 275 -30.51 5.15 -20.83
CA GLY A 275 -30.43 4.84 -22.27
C GLY A 275 -29.11 4.27 -22.77
N ASP A 276 -27.99 4.42 -22.06
CA ASP A 276 -26.65 4.15 -22.61
C ASP A 276 -26.04 2.82 -22.14
N GLY A 277 -26.86 1.85 -21.78
CA GLY A 277 -26.37 0.49 -21.53
C GLY A 277 -25.99 0.17 -20.09
N GLY A 278 -26.18 1.07 -19.09
CA GLY A 278 -26.12 0.79 -17.65
C GLY A 278 -24.71 0.63 -17.09
N PHE A 279 -23.78 1.45 -17.52
CA PHE A 279 -22.52 1.72 -16.84
C PHE A 279 -22.49 3.20 -16.43
N ASP A 280 -21.75 3.52 -15.36
CA ASP A 280 -21.79 4.84 -14.74
C ASP A 280 -20.69 5.77 -15.28
N PHE A 281 -19.60 5.20 -15.78
CA PHE A 281 -18.49 5.97 -16.38
C PHE A 281 -17.74 5.16 -17.42
N VAL A 282 -17.05 5.89 -18.31
CA VAL A 282 -16.19 5.32 -19.36
C VAL A 282 -14.90 6.10 -19.46
N GLY A 283 -13.85 5.45 -19.95
CA GLY A 283 -12.57 6.09 -20.16
C GLY A 283 -11.56 5.17 -20.80
N SER A 284 -10.30 5.61 -20.82
CA SER A 284 -9.16 4.80 -21.26
C SER A 284 -7.94 5.00 -20.38
N PHE A 285 -7.16 3.93 -20.20
CA PHE A 285 -5.79 4.01 -19.69
C PHE A 285 -4.85 4.25 -20.86
N THR A 286 -3.99 5.23 -20.75
CA THR A 286 -2.96 5.52 -21.77
C THR A 286 -1.63 4.96 -21.31
N LEU A 287 -1.06 4.03 -22.09
CA LEU A 287 0.30 3.57 -21.86
C LEU A 287 1.30 4.65 -22.29
N PRO A 288 2.37 4.87 -21.52
CA PRO A 288 3.33 5.93 -21.83
C PRO A 288 4.12 5.63 -23.12
N PRO A 289 4.73 6.66 -23.74
CA PRO A 289 5.67 6.47 -24.83
C PRO A 289 6.79 5.46 -24.46
N PRO A 290 7.28 4.66 -25.40
CA PRO A 290 7.01 4.74 -26.86
C PRO A 290 5.78 3.95 -27.32
N ILE A 291 5.06 3.26 -26.44
CA ILE A 291 3.97 2.36 -26.82
C ILE A 291 2.71 3.16 -27.21
N GLN A 292 2.36 4.20 -26.45
CA GLN A 292 1.22 5.10 -26.69
C GLN A 292 -0.09 4.37 -27.06
N TYR A 293 -0.44 3.33 -26.31
CA TYR A 293 -1.64 2.53 -26.55
C TYR A 293 -2.74 2.88 -25.54
N GLU A 294 -3.97 3.01 -26.03
CA GLU A 294 -5.13 3.23 -25.17
C GLU A 294 -5.87 1.92 -24.90
N ILE A 295 -6.16 1.67 -23.62
CA ILE A 295 -6.96 0.53 -23.18
C ILE A 295 -8.30 1.09 -22.69
N PRO A 296 -9.37 0.97 -23.47
CA PRO A 296 -10.67 1.49 -23.09
C PRO A 296 -11.27 0.69 -21.92
N PHE A 297 -11.99 1.37 -21.04
CA PHE A 297 -12.71 0.74 -19.94
C PHE A 297 -14.14 1.24 -19.77
N LEU A 298 -14.99 0.37 -19.23
CA LEU A 298 -16.32 0.68 -18.71
C LEU A 298 -16.30 0.55 -17.18
N GLY A 299 -17.03 1.42 -16.49
CA GLY A 299 -17.08 1.37 -15.05
C GLY A 299 -18.48 1.45 -14.47
N GLU A 300 -18.68 0.78 -13.35
CA GLU A 300 -19.89 0.82 -12.53
C GLU A 300 -19.52 1.18 -11.09
N ALA A 301 -20.27 2.10 -10.48
CA ALA A 301 -20.05 2.62 -9.14
C ALA A 301 -21.28 2.36 -8.25
N LYS A 302 -21.12 1.53 -7.21
CA LYS A 302 -22.20 1.21 -6.27
C LYS A 302 -21.90 1.74 -4.88
N ARG A 303 -22.63 2.78 -4.50
CA ARG A 303 -22.63 3.33 -3.14
C ARG A 303 -23.50 2.45 -2.23
N TYR A 304 -22.89 1.47 -1.59
CA TYR A 304 -23.55 0.58 -0.67
C TYR A 304 -23.14 0.82 0.78
N ALA A 305 -24.06 0.55 1.70
CA ALA A 305 -23.73 0.54 3.12
C ALA A 305 -22.68 -0.55 3.41
N ARG A 306 -21.88 -0.35 4.44
CA ARG A 306 -20.81 -1.26 4.86
C ARG A 306 -21.25 -2.73 5.02
N THR A 307 -22.53 -2.96 5.30
CA THR A 307 -23.12 -4.29 5.50
C THR A 307 -23.69 -4.92 4.23
N THR A 308 -23.76 -4.17 3.12
CA THR A 308 -24.36 -4.62 1.87
C THR A 308 -23.28 -5.08 0.90
N ALA A 309 -23.25 -6.37 0.59
CA ALA A 309 -22.28 -6.93 -0.34
C ALA A 309 -22.66 -6.69 -1.80
N VAL A 310 -21.65 -6.54 -2.67
CA VAL A 310 -21.82 -6.65 -4.12
C VAL A 310 -21.78 -8.13 -4.51
N GLY A 311 -22.86 -8.59 -5.12
CA GLY A 311 -23.03 -9.99 -5.55
C GLY A 311 -22.63 -10.22 -7.02
N PRO A 312 -22.60 -11.50 -7.46
CA PRO A 312 -22.23 -11.87 -8.83
C PRO A 312 -23.09 -11.20 -9.90
N LYS A 313 -24.40 -11.06 -9.66
CA LYS A 313 -25.34 -10.43 -10.61
C LYS A 313 -24.97 -8.98 -10.96
N ASP A 314 -24.41 -8.24 -10.02
CA ASP A 314 -24.04 -6.85 -10.26
C ASP A 314 -22.83 -6.77 -11.19
N VAL A 315 -21.80 -7.58 -10.91
CA VAL A 315 -20.58 -7.61 -11.72
C VAL A 315 -20.81 -8.22 -13.10
N SER A 316 -21.63 -9.30 -13.18
CA SER A 316 -21.96 -9.95 -14.47
C SER A 316 -22.64 -8.99 -15.44
N ARG A 317 -23.42 -8.01 -14.97
CA ARG A 317 -24.01 -6.98 -15.83
C ARG A 317 -22.96 -6.09 -16.50
N LEU A 318 -21.93 -5.69 -15.76
CA LEU A 318 -20.82 -4.93 -16.33
C LEU A 318 -20.04 -5.80 -17.32
N VAL A 319 -19.70 -7.03 -16.93
CA VAL A 319 -18.95 -7.97 -17.78
C VAL A 319 -19.67 -8.24 -19.11
N ALA A 320 -21.00 -8.44 -19.09
CA ALA A 320 -21.79 -8.68 -20.29
C ALA A 320 -21.82 -7.53 -21.30
N ARG A 321 -21.35 -6.34 -20.91
CA ARG A 321 -21.26 -5.15 -21.77
C ARG A 321 -19.88 -4.89 -22.32
N LEU A 322 -18.87 -5.58 -21.77
CA LEU A 322 -17.49 -5.44 -22.26
C LEU A 322 -17.40 -6.03 -23.67
N THR A 323 -16.86 -5.25 -24.58
CA THR A 323 -16.49 -5.72 -25.91
C THR A 323 -15.02 -6.12 -25.94
N ARG A 324 -14.58 -6.75 -27.04
CA ARG A 324 -13.19 -7.19 -27.18
C ARG A 324 -12.21 -6.03 -27.00
N GLY A 325 -11.23 -6.21 -26.13
CA GLY A 325 -10.22 -5.19 -25.85
C GLY A 325 -10.61 -4.16 -24.79
N GLN A 326 -11.84 -4.21 -24.27
CA GLN A 326 -12.28 -3.35 -23.17
C GLN A 326 -12.02 -3.98 -21.79
N TYR A 327 -11.83 -3.12 -20.81
CA TYR A 327 -11.60 -3.48 -19.42
C TYR A 327 -12.78 -3.03 -18.54
N GLY A 328 -13.12 -3.81 -17.53
CA GLY A 328 -14.17 -3.49 -16.56
C GLY A 328 -13.61 -2.95 -15.26
N ILE A 329 -14.23 -1.92 -14.70
CA ILE A 329 -13.90 -1.39 -13.37
C ILE A 329 -15.18 -1.33 -12.55
N PHE A 330 -15.29 -2.17 -11.52
CA PHE A 330 -16.42 -2.12 -10.60
C PHE A 330 -15.98 -1.54 -9.26
N VAL A 331 -16.59 -0.43 -8.84
CA VAL A 331 -16.22 0.32 -7.64
C VAL A 331 -17.37 0.29 -6.63
N THR A 332 -17.05 0.04 -5.36
CA THR A 332 -18.06 0.09 -4.29
C THR A 332 -17.49 0.68 -3.00
N THR A 333 -18.35 1.37 -2.25
CA THR A 333 -18.07 1.76 -0.85
C THR A 333 -18.15 0.59 0.13
N SER A 334 -18.49 -0.61 -0.34
CA SER A 334 -18.67 -1.81 0.46
C SER A 334 -17.64 -2.89 0.07
N TYR A 335 -18.06 -4.14 -0.03
CA TYR A 335 -17.22 -5.30 -0.33
C TYR A 335 -17.89 -6.23 -1.32
N PHE A 336 -17.08 -7.04 -2.00
CA PHE A 336 -17.53 -8.11 -2.91
C PHE A 336 -17.64 -9.43 -2.16
N THR A 337 -18.68 -10.21 -2.45
CA THR A 337 -18.79 -11.56 -1.89
C THR A 337 -17.64 -12.44 -2.35
N LYS A 338 -17.37 -13.52 -1.61
CA LYS A 338 -16.38 -14.53 -2.02
C LYS A 338 -16.70 -15.04 -3.42
N GLN A 339 -17.94 -15.43 -3.66
CA GLN A 339 -18.41 -15.94 -4.94
C GLN A 339 -18.16 -14.95 -6.09
N THR A 340 -18.48 -13.67 -5.91
CA THR A 340 -18.23 -12.65 -6.94
C THR A 340 -16.76 -12.59 -7.34
N GLN A 341 -15.87 -12.65 -6.36
CA GLN A 341 -14.43 -12.60 -6.60
C GLN A 341 -13.95 -13.88 -7.31
N GLU A 342 -14.45 -15.07 -6.88
CA GLU A 342 -14.12 -16.35 -7.50
C GLU A 342 -14.57 -16.40 -8.96
N GLU A 343 -15.80 -15.98 -9.29
CA GLU A 343 -16.30 -15.95 -10.68
C GLU A 343 -15.44 -15.04 -11.57
N VAL A 344 -15.09 -13.82 -11.10
CA VAL A 344 -14.22 -12.91 -11.87
C VAL A 344 -12.85 -13.56 -12.15
N LEU A 345 -12.32 -14.34 -11.20
CA LEU A 345 -11.03 -15.00 -11.30
C LEU A 345 -11.05 -16.21 -12.23
N GLU A 346 -12.01 -17.12 -12.00
CA GLU A 346 -12.12 -18.40 -12.72
C GLU A 346 -12.45 -18.16 -14.18
N ASP A 347 -13.35 -17.25 -14.46
CA ASP A 347 -13.76 -16.91 -15.83
C ASP A 347 -12.79 -15.94 -16.52
N ARG A 348 -11.74 -15.47 -15.80
CA ARG A 348 -10.72 -14.55 -16.29
C ARG A 348 -11.30 -13.28 -16.92
N TYR A 349 -12.40 -12.78 -16.35
CA TYR A 349 -12.98 -11.53 -16.83
C TYR A 349 -11.96 -10.38 -16.71
N PRO A 350 -11.78 -9.56 -17.74
CA PRO A 350 -10.89 -8.41 -17.70
C PRO A 350 -11.49 -7.29 -16.83
N THR A 351 -11.72 -7.58 -15.55
CA THR A 351 -12.44 -6.68 -14.63
C THR A 351 -11.70 -6.56 -13.29
N THR A 352 -11.55 -5.32 -12.83
CA THR A 352 -11.02 -5.01 -11.49
C THR A 352 -12.16 -4.69 -10.53
N LEU A 353 -12.05 -5.24 -9.31
CA LEU A 353 -12.98 -5.01 -8.22
C LEU A 353 -12.34 -4.08 -7.17
N VAL A 354 -12.85 -2.84 -7.07
CA VAL A 354 -12.38 -1.79 -6.16
C VAL A 354 -13.35 -1.69 -4.99
N ALA A 355 -12.94 -2.16 -3.81
CA ALA A 355 -13.73 -2.17 -2.59
C ALA A 355 -13.46 -0.93 -1.71
N GLY A 356 -14.17 -0.79 -0.60
CA GLY A 356 -14.07 0.37 0.29
C GLY A 356 -12.66 0.66 0.81
N SER A 357 -11.87 -0.37 1.17
CA SER A 357 -10.47 -0.17 1.58
C SER A 357 -9.58 0.30 0.42
N ASP A 358 -9.85 -0.16 -0.81
CA ASP A 358 -9.09 0.27 -1.98
C ASP A 358 -9.33 1.76 -2.28
N LEU A 359 -10.61 2.21 -2.19
CA LEU A 359 -10.97 3.62 -2.37
C LEU A 359 -10.21 4.51 -1.40
N VAL A 360 -10.26 4.19 -0.10
CA VAL A 360 -9.57 4.99 0.91
C VAL A 360 -8.07 4.98 0.66
N ARG A 361 -7.48 3.84 0.30
CA ARG A 361 -6.07 3.72 -0.04
C ARG A 361 -5.69 4.64 -1.21
N ILE A 362 -6.46 4.63 -2.31
CA ILE A 362 -6.21 5.50 -3.48
C ILE A 362 -6.31 6.96 -3.06
N MET A 363 -7.32 7.35 -2.28
CA MET A 363 -7.48 8.72 -1.78
C MET A 363 -6.30 9.19 -0.90
N ARG A 364 -5.70 8.26 -0.12
CA ARG A 364 -4.50 8.52 0.66
C ARG A 364 -3.28 8.73 -0.24
N GLU A 365 -3.08 7.85 -1.21
CA GLU A 365 -1.99 7.95 -2.19
C GLU A 365 -2.03 9.28 -2.94
N MET A 366 -3.23 9.70 -3.37
CA MET A 366 -3.46 10.97 -4.08
C MET A 366 -3.52 12.19 -3.16
N ARG A 367 -3.33 12.01 -1.84
CA ARG A 367 -3.41 13.08 -0.83
C ARG A 367 -4.77 13.80 -0.78
N ILE A 368 -5.82 13.16 -1.28
CA ILE A 368 -7.20 13.64 -1.22
C ILE A 368 -7.77 13.50 0.18
N ALA A 369 -7.44 12.40 0.88
CA ALA A 369 -7.82 12.17 2.27
C ALA A 369 -6.62 12.32 3.20
N LYS A 370 -6.82 13.04 4.34
CA LYS A 370 -5.82 13.22 5.38
C LYS A 370 -6.47 13.01 6.75
N ALA A 371 -5.84 12.20 7.59
CA ALA A 371 -6.43 11.77 8.88
C ALA A 371 -7.87 11.23 8.68
N SER A 372 -8.86 11.80 9.31
CA SER A 372 -10.26 11.37 9.20
C SER A 372 -11.08 12.17 8.18
N THR A 373 -10.44 12.99 7.34
CA THR A 373 -11.16 13.99 6.53
C THR A 373 -10.76 13.90 5.06
N ILE A 374 -11.75 14.01 4.18
CA ILE A 374 -11.56 14.24 2.75
C ILE A 374 -11.36 15.75 2.50
N SER A 375 -10.49 16.11 1.57
CA SER A 375 -10.22 17.48 1.18
C SER A 375 -11.51 18.22 0.77
N ALA A 376 -11.80 19.34 1.43
CA ALA A 376 -12.98 20.16 1.11
C ALA A 376 -12.92 20.78 -0.30
N SER A 377 -11.72 21.05 -0.82
CA SER A 377 -11.56 21.51 -2.21
C SER A 377 -11.89 20.43 -3.21
N TRP A 378 -11.46 19.18 -2.93
CA TRP A 378 -11.80 18.05 -3.77
C TRP A 378 -13.30 17.71 -3.72
N LEU A 379 -13.95 17.76 -2.56
CA LEU A 379 -15.40 17.58 -2.46
C LEU A 379 -16.18 18.65 -3.23
N ARG A 380 -15.69 19.90 -3.28
CA ARG A 380 -16.29 20.94 -4.13
C ARG A 380 -16.16 20.61 -5.62
N SER A 381 -14.99 20.15 -6.07
CA SER A 381 -14.82 19.74 -7.47
C SER A 381 -15.72 18.56 -7.85
N VAL A 382 -15.98 17.65 -6.92
CA VAL A 382 -16.96 16.56 -7.10
C VAL A 382 -18.37 17.14 -7.27
N GLN A 383 -18.76 18.15 -6.48
CA GLN A 383 -20.06 18.79 -6.62
C GLN A 383 -20.19 19.53 -7.95
N ASP A 384 -19.15 20.24 -8.38
CA ASP A 384 -19.10 20.89 -9.70
C ASP A 384 -19.29 19.86 -10.83
N ASP A 385 -18.70 18.66 -10.70
CA ASP A 385 -18.89 17.55 -11.64
C ASP A 385 -20.31 16.97 -11.62
N VAL A 386 -21.00 16.99 -10.46
CA VAL A 386 -22.43 16.58 -10.37
C VAL A 386 -23.30 17.55 -11.15
N ASP A 387 -23.04 18.84 -11.02
CA ASP A 387 -23.84 19.93 -11.60
C ASP A 387 -23.51 20.17 -13.09
N ALA A 388 -22.39 19.65 -13.57
CA ALA A 388 -21.97 19.78 -14.96
C ALA A 388 -22.88 18.96 -15.91
N PRO A 389 -23.21 19.48 -17.12
CA PRO A 389 -23.98 18.75 -18.10
C PRO A 389 -23.23 17.49 -18.56
N LEU A 390 -23.89 16.32 -18.48
CA LEU A 390 -23.31 15.04 -18.92
C LEU A 390 -23.12 15.05 -20.43
N LYS A 391 -21.91 14.74 -20.89
CA LYS A 391 -21.62 14.55 -22.30
C LYS A 391 -22.31 13.28 -22.81
N SER A 392 -22.97 13.34 -23.97
CA SER A 392 -23.43 12.13 -24.64
C SER A 392 -22.22 11.34 -25.12
N VAL A 393 -22.06 10.12 -24.65
CA VAL A 393 -21.06 9.19 -25.18
C VAL A 393 -21.59 8.72 -26.54
N ARG A 394 -21.14 9.32 -27.63
CA ARG A 394 -21.27 8.68 -28.95
C ARG A 394 -20.50 7.37 -28.85
N ARG A 395 -21.13 6.26 -29.29
CA ARG A 395 -20.49 4.95 -29.37
C ARG A 395 -19.11 5.13 -30.06
N ALA A 396 -18.04 4.78 -29.36
CA ALA A 396 -16.70 4.66 -29.91
C ALA A 396 -16.57 3.48 -30.91
N ALA A 397 -17.70 3.03 -31.48
CA ALA A 397 -17.82 1.89 -32.38
C ALA A 397 -18.05 2.29 -33.85
N GLU A 398 -17.98 3.57 -34.19
CA GLU A 398 -18.22 4.02 -35.57
C GLU A 398 -17.09 4.88 -36.16
N SER A 399 -15.85 4.67 -35.77
CA SER A 399 -14.69 5.20 -36.50
C SER A 399 -13.84 4.07 -37.06
N GLU A 400 -14.45 3.15 -37.83
CA GLU A 400 -13.76 2.45 -38.87
C GLU A 400 -13.98 3.26 -40.16
N GLU A 401 -13.19 4.30 -40.39
CA GLU A 401 -12.93 4.70 -41.77
C GLU A 401 -12.10 3.60 -42.43
N PRO A 402 -12.55 3.08 -43.60
CA PRO A 402 -11.78 2.06 -44.31
C PRO A 402 -10.46 2.68 -44.75
N TYR A 403 -9.35 1.99 -44.43
CA TYR A 403 -8.07 2.23 -45.08
C TYR A 403 -8.30 2.09 -46.60
N GLU A 404 -8.34 3.19 -47.31
CA GLU A 404 -8.18 3.18 -48.75
C GLU A 404 -6.75 2.78 -49.09
N SER A 405 -6.68 1.76 -49.95
CA SER A 405 -5.50 1.08 -50.51
C SER A 405 -4.50 1.99 -51.22
#